data_37c2599f233be60778115aaf5e10ccdc
#
_entry.id   37c2599f233be60778115aaf5e10ccdc
#
_cell.length_a   1.000
_cell.length_b   1.000
_cell.length_c   1.000
_cell.angle_alpha   90.00
_cell.angle_beta   90.00
_cell.angle_gamma   90.00
#
_symmetry.space_group_name_H-M   'P 1'
#
loop_
_entity.id
_entity.type
_entity.pdbx_description
1 polymer ?
#
loop_
_entity_poly.entity_id
_entity_poly.type
_entity_poly.pdbx_seq_one_letter_code
_entity_poly.pdbx_strand_id
1 'polypeptide(L)'
;NIVVLNFRNPQNGNAWNPLTLPYQYYKDGNFDKATELLDDVALNILYDPNNKSGDPFWEKSAADYFSGLSLGLFEDAKQEEINLNSINYMSTVGEEKFAASNYIKEYFTLKGEASNAYVFASNTINSPTETKGGILSVFRQKIRLFASRENLSEMLSYSDFDMRNIGKEKTAVFIIIHDEKTTYHGLATIFIKQCYETLIDVAQANGGKLPYRTNFILDEFANMPPLKDVTTMVTAARSRAIRFTFIIQNFAQLKSVYGNEDAETIKGNCGNLVYLISTELAALEEISKMCGEVKSDDKDKTASTPLVTVTDLQKLKLFEAIIIRWRLSPFKTKYTPNFKMDWGHPKVEATYPEREKKEVQLFDVKEFTKKKKSDKIKNSLNDKGSSFPAPGGSNPFRGSMDNPFTSGPKDPFGG
;
A
#
# COMPACT_ATOMS: atom_id res chain seq x y z
N ASN A 1 -10.13 -12.12 19.30
CA ASN A 1 -10.01 -12.43 17.87
C ASN A 1 -8.57 -12.79 17.53
N ILE A 2 -8.40 -13.74 16.60
CA ILE A 2 -7.10 -14.13 16.07
C ILE A 2 -7.19 -14.02 14.55
N VAL A 3 -6.21 -13.31 13.96
CA VAL A 3 -6.03 -13.18 12.52
C VAL A 3 -4.67 -13.72 12.16
N VAL A 4 -4.59 -14.60 11.17
CA VAL A 4 -3.34 -15.20 10.72
C VAL A 4 -3.18 -14.96 9.22
N LEU A 5 -2.21 -14.14 8.85
CA LEU A 5 -1.82 -13.91 7.45
C LEU A 5 -0.60 -14.79 7.14
N ASN A 6 -0.82 -15.92 6.50
CA ASN A 6 0.22 -16.90 6.26
C ASN A 6 0.72 -16.83 4.81
N PHE A 7 1.66 -15.93 4.52
CA PHE A 7 2.28 -15.82 3.19
C PHE A 7 3.21 -17.00 2.85
N ARG A 8 3.61 -17.80 3.85
CA ARG A 8 4.39 -19.03 3.63
C ARG A 8 3.51 -20.14 3.07
N ASN A 9 2.29 -20.27 3.59
CA ASN A 9 1.26 -21.19 3.10
C ASN A 9 -0.09 -20.46 2.98
N PRO A 10 -0.36 -19.79 1.83
CA PRO A 10 -1.51 -18.90 1.68
C PRO A 10 -2.89 -19.56 1.77
N GLN A 11 -2.98 -20.90 1.73
CA GLN A 11 -4.25 -21.61 1.93
C GLN A 11 -4.68 -21.61 3.41
N ASN A 12 -3.73 -21.50 4.33
CA ASN A 12 -3.97 -21.60 5.76
C ASN A 12 -3.98 -20.22 6.39
N GLY A 13 -5.05 -19.90 7.10
CA GLY A 13 -5.23 -18.61 7.76
C GLY A 13 -6.25 -17.71 7.07
N ASN A 14 -6.15 -16.42 7.32
CA ASN A 14 -7.08 -15.42 6.83
C ASN A 14 -6.71 -14.91 5.42
N ALA A 15 -7.72 -14.43 4.70
CA ALA A 15 -7.55 -13.67 3.46
C ALA A 15 -7.45 -12.18 3.75
N TRP A 16 -6.65 -11.48 2.96
CA TRP A 16 -6.49 -10.03 3.05
C TRP A 16 -6.18 -9.44 1.68
N ASN A 17 -7.04 -8.55 1.23
CA ASN A 17 -6.87 -7.79 -0.01
C ASN A 17 -6.38 -6.38 0.32
N PRO A 18 -5.18 -5.97 -0.15
CA PRO A 18 -4.61 -4.66 0.14
C PRO A 18 -5.43 -3.49 -0.41
N LEU A 19 -6.35 -3.73 -1.34
CA LEU A 19 -7.25 -2.71 -1.89
C LEU A 19 -8.54 -2.54 -1.06
N THR A 20 -8.84 -3.44 -0.12
CA THR A 20 -10.08 -3.36 0.66
C THR A 20 -10.16 -2.07 1.49
N LEU A 21 -9.08 -1.72 2.20
CA LEU A 21 -9.09 -0.52 3.04
C LEU A 21 -9.18 0.77 2.22
N PRO A 22 -8.37 1.02 1.17
CA PRO A 22 -8.54 2.17 0.29
C PRO A 22 -9.95 2.26 -0.31
N TYR A 23 -10.52 1.14 -0.75
CA TYR A 23 -11.87 1.09 -1.29
C TYR A 23 -12.95 1.45 -0.26
N GLN A 24 -12.79 1.02 1.00
CA GLN A 24 -13.71 1.39 2.07
C GLN A 24 -13.74 2.91 2.31
N TYR A 25 -12.56 3.57 2.37
CA TYR A 25 -12.48 5.03 2.45
C TYR A 25 -13.07 5.72 1.23
N TYR A 26 -12.85 5.16 0.04
CA TYR A 26 -13.46 5.67 -1.19
C TYR A 26 -14.99 5.63 -1.11
N LYS A 27 -15.58 4.52 -0.68
CA LYS A 27 -17.04 4.38 -0.49
C LYS A 27 -17.60 5.31 0.58
N ASP A 28 -16.84 5.55 1.63
CA ASP A 28 -17.22 6.47 2.72
C ASP A 28 -17.09 7.95 2.30
N GLY A 29 -16.69 8.25 1.05
CA GLY A 29 -16.52 9.60 0.51
C GLY A 29 -15.23 10.30 0.92
N ASN A 30 -14.31 9.61 1.61
CA ASN A 30 -13.00 10.14 1.97
C ASN A 30 -11.98 9.83 0.87
N PHE A 31 -12.09 10.55 -0.24
CA PHE A 31 -11.29 10.31 -1.45
C PHE A 31 -9.80 10.58 -1.25
N ASP A 32 -9.45 11.60 -0.48
CA ASP A 32 -8.04 11.96 -0.23
C ASP A 32 -7.34 10.83 0.53
N LYS A 33 -7.97 10.31 1.60
CA LYS A 33 -7.40 9.18 2.37
C LYS A 33 -7.36 7.90 1.55
N ALA A 34 -8.38 7.65 0.73
CA ALA A 34 -8.40 6.50 -0.18
C ALA A 34 -7.22 6.54 -1.16
N THR A 35 -6.96 7.70 -1.75
CA THR A 35 -5.86 7.91 -2.71
C THR A 35 -4.50 7.79 -2.01
N GLU A 36 -4.32 8.40 -0.83
CA GLU A 36 -3.08 8.28 -0.04
C GLU A 36 -2.72 6.82 0.26
N LEU A 37 -3.69 6.04 0.76
CA LEU A 37 -3.49 4.62 1.05
C LEU A 37 -3.24 3.79 -0.22
N LEU A 38 -3.87 4.17 -1.33
CA LEU A 38 -3.67 3.52 -2.62
C LEU A 38 -2.27 3.77 -3.17
N ASP A 39 -1.77 5.01 -3.06
CA ASP A 39 -0.41 5.37 -3.46
C ASP A 39 0.63 4.64 -2.60
N ASP A 40 0.37 4.47 -1.30
CA ASP A 40 1.23 3.66 -0.44
C ASP A 40 1.27 2.19 -0.90
N VAL A 41 0.13 1.60 -1.29
CA VAL A 41 0.09 0.24 -1.87
C VAL A 41 0.87 0.18 -3.17
N ALA A 42 0.63 1.12 -4.09
CA ALA A 42 1.27 1.18 -5.39
C ALA A 42 2.80 1.29 -5.27
N LEU A 43 3.29 2.22 -4.45
CA LEU A 43 4.72 2.45 -4.26
C LEU A 43 5.40 1.25 -3.56
N ASN A 44 4.76 0.63 -2.57
CA ASN A 44 5.35 -0.55 -1.91
C ASN A 44 5.44 -1.78 -2.84
N ILE A 45 4.53 -1.91 -3.81
CA ILE A 45 4.56 -3.00 -4.79
C ILE A 45 5.53 -2.70 -5.94
N LEU A 46 5.53 -1.48 -6.44
CA LEU A 46 6.12 -1.14 -7.73
C LEU A 46 7.44 -0.39 -7.65
N TYR A 47 7.72 0.33 -6.57
CA TYR A 47 8.93 1.12 -6.40
C TYR A 47 9.89 0.49 -5.39
N ASP A 48 11.17 0.36 -5.77
CA ASP A 48 12.24 -0.08 -4.89
C ASP A 48 13.23 1.08 -4.66
N PRO A 49 13.21 1.72 -3.48
CA PRO A 49 14.09 2.84 -3.16
C PRO A 49 15.58 2.45 -3.13
N ASN A 50 15.90 1.17 -3.01
CA ASN A 50 17.27 0.65 -2.99
C ASN A 50 17.81 0.35 -4.40
N ASN A 51 16.98 0.41 -5.43
CA ASN A 51 17.40 0.23 -6.82
C ASN A 51 18.11 1.48 -7.34
N LYS A 52 19.41 1.60 -7.03
CA LYS A 52 20.26 2.74 -7.44
C LYS A 52 20.67 2.71 -8.92
N SER A 53 20.44 1.61 -9.62
CA SER A 53 20.88 1.40 -11.00
C SER A 53 19.83 1.75 -12.06
N GLY A 54 18.57 1.93 -11.68
CA GLY A 54 17.45 2.23 -12.57
C GLY A 54 16.98 3.68 -12.47
N ASP A 55 16.42 4.19 -13.58
CA ASP A 55 15.70 5.46 -13.54
C ASP A 55 14.38 5.27 -12.79
N PRO A 56 14.13 5.98 -11.67
CA PRO A 56 12.90 5.92 -10.90
C PRO A 56 11.63 6.25 -11.70
N PHE A 57 11.78 6.88 -12.85
CA PHE A 57 10.67 7.23 -13.74
C PHE A 57 9.81 6.02 -14.09
N TRP A 58 10.41 4.89 -14.43
CA TRP A 58 9.69 3.69 -14.86
C TRP A 58 8.81 3.10 -13.74
N GLU A 59 9.38 2.98 -12.54
CA GLU A 59 8.69 2.42 -11.38
C GLU A 59 7.61 3.37 -10.86
N LYS A 60 7.87 4.68 -10.81
CA LYS A 60 6.88 5.68 -10.38
C LYS A 60 5.74 5.80 -11.37
N SER A 61 6.03 5.82 -12.68
CA SER A 61 4.97 5.83 -13.70
C SER A 61 4.12 4.55 -13.66
N ALA A 62 4.73 3.41 -13.34
CA ALA A 62 4.00 2.16 -13.12
C ALA A 62 3.11 2.25 -11.87
N ALA A 63 3.56 2.92 -10.79
CA ALA A 63 2.76 3.16 -9.59
C ALA A 63 1.58 4.08 -9.86
N ASP A 64 1.76 5.17 -10.59
CA ASP A 64 0.67 6.06 -11.03
C ASP A 64 -0.37 5.29 -11.86
N TYR A 65 0.09 4.43 -12.77
CA TYR A 65 -0.79 3.59 -13.58
C TYR A 65 -1.59 2.61 -12.73
N PHE A 66 -0.96 2.01 -11.69
CA PHE A 66 -1.65 1.17 -10.71
C PHE A 66 -2.77 1.92 -9.98
N SER A 67 -2.48 3.13 -9.50
CA SER A 67 -3.46 3.98 -8.81
C SER A 67 -4.62 4.33 -9.75
N GLY A 68 -4.34 4.65 -11.02
CA GLY A 68 -5.36 4.90 -12.03
C GLY A 68 -6.26 3.70 -12.30
N LEU A 69 -5.69 2.49 -12.48
CA LEU A 69 -6.45 1.25 -12.67
C LEU A 69 -7.31 0.94 -11.44
N SER A 70 -6.77 1.11 -10.25
CA SER A 70 -7.46 0.83 -8.98
C SER A 70 -8.63 1.79 -8.76
N LEU A 71 -8.45 3.10 -8.99
CA LEU A 71 -9.54 4.08 -8.92
C LEU A 71 -10.61 3.76 -9.97
N GLY A 72 -10.21 3.33 -11.16
CA GLY A 72 -11.15 2.85 -12.16
C GLY A 72 -12.01 1.69 -11.68
N LEU A 73 -11.40 0.70 -11.01
CA LEU A 73 -12.13 -0.40 -10.38
C LEU A 73 -13.06 0.07 -9.27
N PHE A 74 -12.62 1.02 -8.42
CA PHE A 74 -13.44 1.55 -7.33
C PHE A 74 -14.73 2.20 -7.83
N GLU A 75 -14.69 2.81 -9.02
CA GLU A 75 -15.84 3.47 -9.63
C GLU A 75 -16.80 2.50 -10.35
N ASP A 76 -16.28 1.46 -11.01
CA ASP A 76 -17.04 0.69 -12.00
C ASP A 76 -17.21 -0.79 -11.69
N ALA A 77 -16.33 -1.37 -10.86
CA ALA A 77 -16.33 -2.79 -10.57
C ALA A 77 -17.22 -3.15 -9.37
N LYS A 78 -17.66 -4.39 -9.29
CA LYS A 78 -18.26 -4.93 -8.07
C LYS A 78 -17.18 -5.15 -7.02
N GLN A 79 -17.58 -5.15 -5.76
CA GLN A 79 -16.64 -5.27 -4.63
C GLN A 79 -15.74 -6.52 -4.72
N GLU A 80 -16.28 -7.65 -5.14
CA GLU A 80 -15.57 -8.91 -5.32
C GLU A 80 -14.58 -8.90 -6.49
N GLU A 81 -14.74 -7.97 -7.44
CA GLU A 81 -13.87 -7.78 -8.59
C GLU A 81 -12.70 -6.82 -8.31
N ILE A 82 -12.72 -6.12 -7.15
CA ILE A 82 -11.68 -5.17 -6.77
C ILE A 82 -10.52 -5.92 -6.12
N ASN A 83 -9.55 -6.33 -6.92
CA ASN A 83 -8.38 -7.07 -6.47
C ASN A 83 -7.19 -6.92 -7.44
N LEU A 84 -6.01 -7.38 -7.02
CA LEU A 84 -4.77 -7.29 -7.82
C LEU A 84 -4.85 -8.08 -9.13
N ASN A 85 -5.71 -9.12 -9.20
CA ASN A 85 -5.88 -9.90 -10.42
C ASN A 85 -6.66 -9.13 -11.49
N SER A 86 -7.67 -8.36 -11.09
CA SER A 86 -8.37 -7.45 -12.00
C SER A 86 -7.44 -6.37 -12.55
N ILE A 87 -6.56 -5.81 -11.72
CA ILE A 87 -5.53 -4.85 -12.16
C ILE A 87 -4.59 -5.49 -13.17
N ASN A 88 -4.10 -6.70 -12.90
CA ASN A 88 -3.26 -7.45 -13.84
C ASN A 88 -4.01 -7.72 -15.15
N TYR A 89 -5.27 -8.16 -15.08
CA TYR A 89 -6.11 -8.43 -16.24
C TYR A 89 -6.33 -7.16 -17.08
N MET A 90 -6.67 -6.03 -16.46
CA MET A 90 -6.83 -4.75 -17.15
C MET A 90 -5.54 -4.30 -17.85
N SER A 91 -4.36 -4.50 -17.23
CA SER A 91 -3.08 -4.12 -17.81
C SER A 91 -2.61 -5.02 -18.96
N THR A 92 -3.16 -6.22 -19.09
CA THR A 92 -2.83 -7.19 -20.16
C THR A 92 -3.88 -7.19 -21.25
N VAL A 93 -5.08 -7.61 -20.93
CA VAL A 93 -6.20 -7.74 -21.87
C VAL A 93 -6.73 -6.37 -22.32
N GLY A 94 -6.63 -5.35 -21.46
CA GLY A 94 -6.97 -3.99 -21.82
C GLY A 94 -6.11 -3.37 -22.93
N GLU A 95 -4.91 -3.91 -23.17
CA GLU A 95 -4.03 -3.47 -24.26
C GLU A 95 -4.39 -4.10 -25.62
N GLU A 96 -5.35 -5.03 -25.68
CA GLU A 96 -5.82 -5.57 -26.96
C GLU A 96 -6.51 -4.47 -27.79
N LYS A 97 -6.36 -4.61 -29.10
CA LYS A 97 -6.88 -3.64 -30.08
C LYS A 97 -8.40 -3.51 -30.00
N PHE A 98 -8.87 -2.28 -29.91
CA PHE A 98 -10.29 -1.94 -29.97
C PHE A 98 -10.51 -0.66 -30.78
N ALA A 99 -11.23 -0.77 -31.91
CA ALA A 99 -11.42 0.31 -32.87
C ALA A 99 -10.07 0.91 -33.34
N ALA A 100 -9.89 2.23 -33.20
CA ALA A 100 -8.66 2.94 -33.56
C ALA A 100 -7.59 2.94 -32.43
N SER A 101 -7.89 2.30 -31.28
CA SER A 101 -7.04 2.33 -30.09
C SER A 101 -6.99 0.93 -29.43
N ASN A 102 -6.98 0.86 -28.10
CA ASN A 102 -7.12 -0.34 -27.28
C ASN A 102 -8.20 -0.16 -26.23
N TYR A 103 -8.62 -1.28 -25.58
CA TYR A 103 -9.69 -1.24 -24.60
C TYR A 103 -9.38 -0.32 -23.41
N ILE A 104 -8.16 -0.34 -22.90
CA ILE A 104 -7.80 0.44 -21.71
C ILE A 104 -7.82 1.94 -22.00
N LYS A 105 -7.29 2.38 -23.14
CA LYS A 105 -7.35 3.79 -23.53
C LYS A 105 -8.79 4.26 -23.74
N GLU A 106 -9.61 3.44 -24.40
CA GLU A 106 -11.03 3.74 -24.58
C GLU A 106 -11.78 3.79 -23.25
N TYR A 107 -11.50 2.85 -22.33
CA TYR A 107 -12.06 2.81 -20.99
C TYR A 107 -11.84 4.13 -20.24
N PHE A 108 -10.60 4.61 -20.20
CA PHE A 108 -10.29 5.88 -19.54
C PHE A 108 -10.84 7.08 -20.29
N THR A 109 -10.86 7.08 -21.62
CA THR A 109 -11.48 8.14 -22.42
C THR A 109 -12.97 8.26 -22.13
N LEU A 110 -13.68 7.16 -21.90
CA LEU A 110 -15.09 7.15 -21.54
C LEU A 110 -15.36 7.75 -20.17
N LYS A 111 -14.40 7.68 -19.23
CA LYS A 111 -14.48 8.34 -17.91
C LYS A 111 -14.34 9.86 -17.99
N GLY A 112 -13.62 10.37 -18.98
CA GLY A 112 -13.32 11.79 -19.15
C GLY A 112 -12.05 12.25 -18.44
N GLU A 113 -11.44 13.30 -18.98
CA GLU A 113 -10.11 13.81 -18.55
C GLU A 113 -10.10 14.38 -17.13
N ALA A 114 -11.26 14.77 -16.60
CA ALA A 114 -11.40 15.30 -15.24
C ALA A 114 -11.51 14.18 -14.16
N SER A 115 -11.66 12.92 -14.56
CA SER A 115 -11.71 11.80 -13.61
C SER A 115 -10.32 11.57 -12.99
N ASN A 116 -10.26 11.40 -11.66
CA ASN A 116 -9.01 11.06 -10.96
C ASN A 116 -8.38 9.78 -11.53
N ALA A 117 -9.19 8.77 -11.85
CA ALA A 117 -8.71 7.54 -12.48
C ALA A 117 -7.99 7.82 -13.81
N TYR A 118 -8.56 8.71 -14.65
CA TYR A 118 -7.90 9.13 -15.90
C TYR A 118 -6.61 9.89 -15.62
N VAL A 119 -6.63 10.86 -14.70
CA VAL A 119 -5.45 11.70 -14.38
C VAL A 119 -4.25 10.81 -14.02
N PHE A 120 -4.42 9.84 -13.11
CA PHE A 120 -3.35 8.91 -12.73
C PHE A 120 -2.88 8.00 -13.87
N ALA A 121 -3.80 7.49 -14.70
CA ALA A 121 -3.45 6.61 -15.81
C ALA A 121 -2.89 7.37 -17.04
N SER A 122 -3.16 8.67 -17.16
CA SER A 122 -2.96 9.48 -18.39
C SER A 122 -1.54 9.45 -18.91
N ASN A 123 -0.55 9.55 -18.01
CA ASN A 123 0.85 9.50 -18.39
C ASN A 123 1.22 8.21 -19.14
N THR A 124 0.69 7.07 -18.66
CA THR A 124 0.98 5.76 -19.27
C THR A 124 0.16 5.55 -20.55
N ILE A 125 -1.17 5.79 -20.50
CA ILE A 125 -2.06 5.49 -21.65
C ILE A 125 -1.82 6.41 -22.86
N ASN A 126 -1.28 7.61 -22.65
CA ASN A 126 -0.98 8.59 -23.70
C ASN A 126 0.50 8.65 -24.08
N SER A 127 1.36 7.92 -23.42
CA SER A 127 2.79 7.85 -23.76
C SER A 127 3.02 7.26 -25.16
N PRO A 128 4.12 7.66 -25.82
CA PRO A 128 4.61 6.98 -27.03
C PRO A 128 4.77 5.48 -26.80
N THR A 129 4.63 4.68 -27.86
CA THR A 129 4.61 3.21 -27.79
C THR A 129 5.81 2.62 -27.05
N GLU A 130 7.01 3.13 -27.28
CA GLU A 130 8.23 2.65 -26.61
C GLU A 130 8.22 2.95 -25.11
N THR A 131 7.91 4.18 -24.73
CA THR A 131 7.81 4.61 -23.32
C THR A 131 6.73 3.81 -22.60
N LYS A 132 5.54 3.69 -23.20
CA LYS A 132 4.45 2.88 -22.68
C LYS A 132 4.88 1.42 -22.51
N GLY A 133 5.55 0.84 -23.49
CA GLY A 133 6.07 -0.52 -23.43
C GLY A 133 7.01 -0.74 -22.26
N GLY A 134 7.91 0.21 -21.99
CA GLY A 134 8.81 0.20 -20.83
C GLY A 134 8.06 0.22 -19.50
N ILE A 135 7.12 1.16 -19.32
CA ILE A 135 6.30 1.27 -18.11
C ILE A 135 5.52 -0.02 -17.86
N LEU A 136 4.83 -0.55 -18.90
CA LEU A 136 4.05 -1.78 -18.79
C LEU A 136 4.91 -3.01 -18.52
N SER A 137 6.15 -3.04 -19.01
CA SER A 137 7.09 -4.14 -18.71
C SER A 137 7.41 -4.19 -17.22
N VAL A 138 7.78 -3.06 -16.62
CA VAL A 138 8.05 -2.94 -15.18
C VAL A 138 6.79 -3.28 -14.37
N PHE A 139 5.66 -2.70 -14.72
CA PHE A 139 4.37 -2.94 -14.08
C PHE A 139 4.03 -4.43 -14.04
N ARG A 140 3.99 -5.09 -15.20
CA ARG A 140 3.62 -6.50 -15.33
C ARG A 140 4.60 -7.43 -14.64
N GLN A 141 5.90 -7.13 -14.67
CA GLN A 141 6.90 -7.93 -13.97
C GLN A 141 6.62 -8.00 -12.47
N LYS A 142 6.28 -6.87 -11.86
CA LYS A 142 6.02 -6.79 -10.41
C LYS A 142 4.63 -7.32 -10.02
N ILE A 143 3.60 -6.97 -10.77
CA ILE A 143 2.22 -7.42 -10.50
C ILE A 143 2.02 -8.92 -10.77
N ARG A 144 2.69 -9.49 -11.77
CA ARG A 144 2.60 -10.92 -12.10
C ARG A 144 2.84 -11.82 -10.89
N LEU A 145 3.70 -11.40 -9.99
CA LEU A 145 4.01 -12.17 -8.78
C LEU A 145 2.76 -12.51 -7.97
N PHE A 146 1.83 -11.56 -7.86
CA PHE A 146 0.60 -11.71 -7.08
C PHE A 146 -0.52 -12.42 -7.84
N ALA A 147 -0.50 -12.37 -9.17
CA ALA A 147 -1.52 -12.95 -10.03
C ALA A 147 -1.18 -14.37 -10.52
N SER A 148 0.10 -14.77 -10.53
CA SER A 148 0.54 -16.08 -11.09
C SER A 148 0.56 -17.23 -10.09
N ARG A 149 0.41 -16.94 -8.79
CA ARG A 149 0.44 -17.93 -7.71
C ARG A 149 -0.97 -18.11 -7.18
N GLU A 150 -1.63 -19.18 -7.58
CA GLU A 150 -3.05 -19.42 -7.35
C GLU A 150 -3.52 -19.18 -5.91
N ASN A 151 -2.83 -19.79 -4.93
CA ASN A 151 -3.23 -19.67 -3.52
C ASN A 151 -2.98 -18.25 -2.95
N LEU A 152 -1.91 -17.58 -3.38
CA LEU A 152 -1.63 -16.20 -2.98
C LEU A 152 -2.60 -15.24 -3.66
N SER A 153 -2.88 -15.45 -4.93
CA SER A 153 -3.83 -14.70 -5.74
C SER A 153 -5.22 -14.72 -5.10
N GLU A 154 -5.67 -15.90 -4.67
CA GLU A 154 -6.94 -16.07 -3.96
C GLU A 154 -6.90 -15.38 -2.59
N MET A 155 -5.86 -15.60 -1.78
CA MET A 155 -5.70 -14.96 -0.46
C MET A 155 -5.76 -13.42 -0.53
N LEU A 156 -5.25 -12.83 -1.63
CA LEU A 156 -5.20 -11.39 -1.82
C LEU A 156 -6.41 -10.83 -2.60
N SER A 157 -7.42 -11.65 -2.91
CA SER A 157 -8.58 -11.21 -3.70
C SER A 157 -9.74 -10.66 -2.87
N TYR A 158 -9.80 -10.99 -1.58
CA TYR A 158 -10.83 -10.51 -0.64
C TYR A 158 -10.26 -10.38 0.76
N SER A 159 -11.03 -9.79 1.68
CA SER A 159 -10.70 -9.79 3.11
C SER A 159 -11.83 -10.45 3.89
N ASP A 160 -11.47 -11.34 4.83
CA ASP A 160 -12.41 -12.05 5.70
C ASP A 160 -12.46 -11.49 7.13
N PHE A 161 -11.75 -10.38 7.36
CA PHE A 161 -11.80 -9.59 8.59
C PHE A 161 -11.77 -8.09 8.27
N ASP A 162 -12.30 -7.28 9.19
CA ASP A 162 -12.21 -5.82 9.08
C ASP A 162 -11.03 -5.30 9.91
N MET A 163 -10.04 -4.72 9.23
CA MET A 163 -8.86 -4.14 9.86
C MET A 163 -9.23 -3.05 10.88
N ARG A 164 -10.34 -2.33 10.68
CA ARG A 164 -10.84 -1.28 11.57
C ARG A 164 -11.30 -1.79 12.94
N ASN A 165 -11.45 -3.11 13.11
CA ASN A 165 -11.76 -3.73 14.41
C ASN A 165 -10.49 -3.99 15.24
N ILE A 166 -9.30 -3.96 14.62
CA ILE A 166 -8.03 -4.02 15.34
C ILE A 166 -7.93 -2.75 16.20
N GLY A 167 -7.62 -2.88 17.50
CA GLY A 167 -7.59 -1.75 18.43
C GLY A 167 -8.93 -1.40 19.09
N LYS A 168 -10.06 -1.75 18.47
CA LYS A 168 -11.41 -1.67 19.09
C LYS A 168 -11.73 -2.90 19.94
N GLU A 169 -11.22 -4.05 19.53
CA GLU A 169 -11.41 -5.34 20.17
C GLU A 169 -10.05 -5.99 20.47
N LYS A 170 -10.03 -6.90 21.45
CA LYS A 170 -8.83 -7.72 21.73
C LYS A 170 -8.54 -8.62 20.54
N THR A 171 -7.52 -8.28 19.77
CA THR A 171 -7.15 -8.99 18.54
C THR A 171 -5.66 -9.29 18.54
N ALA A 172 -5.28 -10.51 18.19
CA ALA A 172 -3.91 -10.89 17.86
C ALA A 172 -3.80 -11.13 16.37
N VAL A 173 -2.84 -10.48 15.73
CA VAL A 173 -2.55 -10.64 14.30
C VAL A 173 -1.17 -11.27 14.15
N PHE A 174 -1.10 -12.39 13.45
CA PHE A 174 0.15 -13.09 13.12
C PHE A 174 0.40 -12.97 11.63
N ILE A 175 1.56 -12.41 11.25
CA ILE A 175 2.01 -12.32 9.86
C ILE A 175 3.16 -13.30 9.70
N ILE A 176 2.96 -14.37 8.94
CA ILE A 176 3.95 -15.43 8.72
C ILE A 176 4.53 -15.26 7.32
N ILE A 177 5.83 -14.95 7.25
CA ILE A 177 6.59 -14.77 6.01
C ILE A 177 7.76 -15.76 5.95
N HIS A 178 8.36 -15.91 4.76
CA HIS A 178 9.59 -16.68 4.61
C HIS A 178 10.79 -15.85 5.02
N ASP A 179 11.68 -16.44 5.82
CA ASP A 179 12.92 -15.80 6.27
C ASP A 179 13.90 -15.60 5.10
N GLU A 180 13.94 -16.59 4.18
CA GLU A 180 14.87 -16.63 3.06
C GLU A 180 14.40 -15.90 1.80
N LYS A 181 13.11 -15.57 1.72
CA LYS A 181 12.47 -15.00 0.51
C LYS A 181 11.86 -13.64 0.79
N THR A 182 12.53 -12.60 0.38
CA THR A 182 12.07 -11.20 0.55
C THR A 182 10.83 -10.85 -0.29
N THR A 183 10.42 -11.77 -1.18
CA THR A 183 9.33 -11.57 -2.16
C THR A 183 8.03 -11.06 -1.56
N TYR A 184 7.68 -11.49 -0.33
CA TYR A 184 6.41 -11.13 0.32
C TYR A 184 6.56 -10.12 1.45
N HIS A 185 7.79 -9.67 1.73
CA HIS A 185 8.05 -8.69 2.78
C HIS A 185 7.32 -7.36 2.49
N GLY A 186 7.21 -6.99 1.21
CA GLY A 186 6.44 -5.81 0.79
C GLY A 186 4.96 -5.87 1.19
N LEU A 187 4.32 -7.05 1.13
CA LEU A 187 2.94 -7.22 1.58
C LEU A 187 2.80 -7.03 3.09
N ALA A 188 3.76 -7.56 3.87
CA ALA A 188 3.80 -7.34 5.32
C ALA A 188 3.96 -5.84 5.65
N THR A 189 4.83 -5.13 4.92
CA THR A 189 5.02 -3.68 5.08
C THR A 189 3.74 -2.91 4.78
N ILE A 190 3.03 -3.22 3.69
CA ILE A 190 1.74 -2.61 3.35
C ILE A 190 0.72 -2.87 4.47
N PHE A 191 0.62 -4.11 4.95
CA PHE A 191 -0.30 -4.46 6.03
C PHE A 191 -0.01 -3.67 7.31
N ILE A 192 1.26 -3.60 7.74
CA ILE A 192 1.68 -2.85 8.93
C ILE A 192 1.31 -1.38 8.78
N LYS A 193 1.58 -0.78 7.62
CA LYS A 193 1.25 0.63 7.34
C LYS A 193 -0.27 0.86 7.40
N GLN A 194 -1.06 0.07 6.68
CA GLN A 194 -2.52 0.18 6.70
C GLN A 194 -3.11 -0.05 8.10
N CYS A 195 -2.59 -1.03 8.83
CA CYS A 195 -3.00 -1.29 10.21
C CYS A 195 -2.71 -0.08 11.11
N TYR A 196 -1.51 0.51 11.01
CA TYR A 196 -1.16 1.70 11.78
C TYR A 196 -2.07 2.88 11.46
N GLU A 197 -2.31 3.20 10.19
CA GLU A 197 -3.20 4.28 9.76
C GLU A 197 -4.63 4.08 10.30
N THR A 198 -5.12 2.85 10.20
CA THR A 198 -6.45 2.49 10.77
C THR A 198 -6.50 2.69 12.28
N LEU A 199 -5.43 2.33 13.00
CA LEU A 199 -5.35 2.53 14.46
C LEU A 199 -5.30 4.02 14.83
N ILE A 200 -4.69 4.87 14.01
CA ILE A 200 -4.72 6.32 14.21
C ILE A 200 -6.16 6.83 14.12
N ASP A 201 -6.92 6.41 13.10
CA ASP A 201 -8.31 6.83 12.93
C ASP A 201 -9.21 6.32 14.09
N VAL A 202 -9.01 5.07 14.51
CA VAL A 202 -9.69 4.51 15.69
C VAL A 202 -9.35 5.31 16.96
N ALA A 203 -8.09 5.69 17.14
CA ALA A 203 -7.67 6.49 18.30
C ALA A 203 -8.29 7.89 18.25
N GLN A 204 -8.33 8.55 17.09
CA GLN A 204 -8.96 9.87 16.92
C GLN A 204 -10.45 9.81 17.25
N ALA A 205 -11.17 8.82 16.72
CA ALA A 205 -12.58 8.61 17.01
C ALA A 205 -12.86 8.30 18.49
N ASN A 206 -11.85 7.82 19.24
CA ASN A 206 -11.94 7.47 20.66
C ASN A 206 -11.22 8.47 21.58
N GLY A 207 -11.25 9.77 21.26
CA GLY A 207 -10.69 10.82 22.11
C GLY A 207 -9.16 10.85 22.17
N GLY A 208 -8.48 10.37 21.15
CA GLY A 208 -7.02 10.46 20.98
C GLY A 208 -6.24 9.21 21.44
N LYS A 209 -6.90 8.18 21.97
CA LYS A 209 -6.27 6.93 22.39
C LYS A 209 -7.08 5.71 21.96
N LEU A 210 -6.39 4.62 21.68
CA LEU A 210 -7.03 3.34 21.41
C LEU A 210 -7.75 2.79 22.65
N PRO A 211 -8.92 2.16 22.51
CA PRO A 211 -9.59 1.39 23.58
C PRO A 211 -8.69 0.29 24.14
N TYR A 212 -7.99 -0.41 23.26
CA TYR A 212 -7.01 -1.43 23.63
C TYR A 212 -5.63 -1.02 23.10
N ARG A 213 -4.62 -1.05 23.99
CA ARG A 213 -3.25 -0.81 23.58
C ARG A 213 -2.81 -1.84 22.55
N THR A 214 -2.34 -1.39 21.40
CA THR A 214 -1.82 -2.25 20.35
C THR A 214 -0.30 -2.27 20.37
N ASN A 215 0.29 -3.45 20.29
CA ASN A 215 1.74 -3.66 20.23
C ASN A 215 2.11 -4.25 18.87
N PHE A 216 2.95 -3.54 18.11
CA PHE A 216 3.63 -4.08 16.95
C PHE A 216 4.93 -4.73 17.41
N ILE A 217 5.08 -6.03 17.18
CA ILE A 217 6.29 -6.79 17.46
C ILE A 217 6.84 -7.19 16.09
N LEU A 218 7.91 -6.51 15.67
CA LEU A 218 8.48 -6.64 14.34
C LEU A 218 9.82 -7.37 14.47
N ASP A 219 9.74 -8.70 14.28
CA ASP A 219 10.91 -9.55 14.28
C ASP A 219 11.68 -9.38 12.97
N GLU A 220 13.00 -9.41 13.04
CA GLU A 220 13.92 -9.18 11.92
C GLU A 220 13.58 -7.90 11.10
N PHE A 221 13.24 -6.82 11.82
CA PHE A 221 12.75 -5.57 11.23
C PHE A 221 13.65 -5.02 10.12
N ALA A 222 14.97 -5.18 10.24
CA ALA A 222 15.93 -4.74 9.24
C ALA A 222 16.00 -5.62 7.96
N ASN A 223 15.27 -6.75 7.92
CA ASN A 223 15.17 -7.59 6.73
C ASN A 223 13.96 -7.22 5.85
N MET A 224 13.08 -6.35 6.35
CA MET A 224 11.91 -5.88 5.61
C MET A 224 12.27 -4.67 4.72
N PRO A 225 11.55 -4.44 3.61
CA PRO A 225 11.62 -3.17 2.90
C PRO A 225 11.33 -1.99 3.85
N PRO A 226 11.89 -0.79 3.59
CA PRO A 226 11.68 0.35 4.46
C PRO A 226 10.19 0.62 4.69
N LEU A 227 9.77 0.63 5.95
CA LEU A 227 8.43 1.06 6.34
C LEU A 227 8.37 2.58 6.21
N LYS A 228 7.61 3.06 5.23
CA LYS A 228 7.47 4.50 4.97
C LYS A 228 6.96 5.23 6.22
N ASP A 229 7.51 6.40 6.48
CA ASP A 229 7.16 7.27 7.62
C ASP A 229 7.34 6.64 9.02
N VAL A 230 8.14 5.58 9.14
CA VAL A 230 8.34 4.88 10.42
C VAL A 230 8.81 5.80 11.54
N THR A 231 9.64 6.79 11.23
CA THR A 231 10.13 7.80 12.22
C THR A 231 8.99 8.62 12.77
N THR A 232 8.04 9.04 11.94
CA THR A 232 6.81 9.73 12.37
C THR A 232 5.90 8.78 13.15
N MET A 233 5.74 7.53 12.68
CA MET A 233 4.92 6.52 13.34
C MET A 233 5.39 6.28 14.78
N VAL A 234 6.69 6.03 15.01
CA VAL A 234 7.21 5.73 16.36
C VAL A 234 7.13 6.94 17.28
N THR A 235 7.29 8.16 16.74
CA THR A 235 7.20 9.41 17.52
C THR A 235 5.76 9.64 17.98
N ALA A 236 4.77 9.43 17.12
CA ALA A 236 3.36 9.69 17.40
C ALA A 236 2.66 8.57 18.16
N ALA A 237 3.13 7.33 18.07
CA ALA A 237 2.48 6.12 18.57
C ALA A 237 2.17 6.15 20.07
N ARG A 238 3.09 6.65 20.89
CA ARG A 238 3.00 6.63 22.35
C ARG A 238 1.73 7.31 22.90
N SER A 239 1.38 8.47 22.38
CA SER A 239 0.19 9.22 22.83
C SER A 239 -1.11 8.49 22.53
N ARG A 240 -1.14 7.63 21.52
CA ARG A 240 -2.30 6.90 21.02
C ARG A 240 -2.44 5.48 21.57
N ALA A 241 -1.60 5.09 22.55
CA ALA A 241 -1.50 3.75 23.12
C ALA A 241 -1.05 2.69 22.10
N ILE A 242 -0.20 3.07 21.15
CA ILE A 242 0.49 2.18 20.21
C ILE A 242 1.93 2.00 20.68
N ARG A 243 2.48 0.80 20.60
CA ARG A 243 3.88 0.49 20.90
C ARG A 243 4.51 -0.27 19.76
N PHE A 244 5.78 0.06 19.51
CA PHE A 244 6.64 -0.71 18.61
C PHE A 244 7.73 -1.41 19.41
N THR A 245 8.00 -2.66 19.04
CA THR A 245 9.14 -3.46 19.47
C THR A 245 9.85 -3.91 18.21
N PHE A 246 11.04 -3.37 17.97
CA PHE A 246 11.88 -3.73 16.85
C PHE A 246 12.91 -4.74 17.32
N ILE A 247 13.01 -5.88 16.63
CA ILE A 247 14.01 -6.90 16.87
C ILE A 247 14.95 -6.89 15.67
N ILE A 248 16.22 -6.67 15.91
CA ILE A 248 17.25 -6.54 14.88
C ILE A 248 18.49 -7.36 15.27
N GLN A 249 19.25 -7.82 14.31
CA GLN A 249 20.49 -8.55 14.57
C GLN A 249 21.66 -7.61 14.86
N ASN A 250 21.72 -6.47 14.14
CA ASN A 250 22.76 -5.45 14.33
C ASN A 250 22.29 -4.07 13.83
N PHE A 251 23.00 -3.03 14.26
CA PHE A 251 22.68 -1.65 13.86
C PHE A 251 23.10 -1.33 12.41
N ALA A 252 24.12 -2.01 11.88
CA ALA A 252 24.55 -1.79 10.50
C ALA A 252 23.46 -2.16 9.50
N GLN A 253 22.71 -3.26 9.73
CA GLN A 253 21.56 -3.63 8.90
C GLN A 253 20.46 -2.57 8.96
N LEU A 254 20.14 -2.05 10.16
CA LEU A 254 19.15 -0.98 10.29
C LEU A 254 19.57 0.27 9.51
N LYS A 255 20.83 0.67 9.59
CA LYS A 255 21.40 1.81 8.84
C LYS A 255 21.43 1.56 7.34
N SER A 256 21.63 0.33 6.91
CA SER A 256 21.59 -0.03 5.48
C SER A 256 20.20 0.15 4.87
N VAL A 257 19.14 -0.14 5.64
CA VAL A 257 17.74 -0.06 5.17
C VAL A 257 17.20 1.36 5.25
N TYR A 258 17.44 2.07 6.37
CA TYR A 258 16.81 3.35 6.67
C TYR A 258 17.75 4.56 6.49
N GLY A 259 19.04 4.34 6.23
CA GLY A 259 20.04 5.39 6.29
C GLY A 259 20.45 5.73 7.74
N ASN A 260 21.44 6.60 7.89
CA ASN A 260 21.97 6.92 9.22
C ASN A 260 20.96 7.73 10.07
N GLU A 261 20.32 8.75 9.48
CA GLU A 261 19.46 9.70 10.21
C GLU A 261 18.18 9.02 10.72
N ASP A 262 17.48 8.28 9.88
CA ASP A 262 16.26 7.57 10.26
C ASP A 262 16.55 6.44 11.23
N ALA A 263 17.65 5.69 11.05
CA ALA A 263 18.07 4.64 11.97
C ALA A 263 18.35 5.21 13.39
N GLU A 264 19.03 6.35 13.48
CA GLU A 264 19.26 7.03 14.77
C GLU A 264 17.93 7.55 15.36
N THR A 265 17.02 8.06 14.54
CA THR A 265 15.70 8.51 15.01
C THR A 265 14.87 7.34 15.53
N ILE A 266 14.88 6.19 14.86
CA ILE A 266 14.19 4.97 15.32
C ILE A 266 14.75 4.54 16.67
N LYS A 267 16.08 4.41 16.79
CA LYS A 267 16.76 4.04 18.05
C LYS A 267 16.44 5.04 19.17
N GLY A 268 16.52 6.34 18.87
CA GLY A 268 16.26 7.42 19.83
C GLY A 268 14.84 7.44 20.38
N ASN A 269 13.86 6.94 19.62
CA ASN A 269 12.47 6.78 20.09
C ASN A 269 12.24 5.50 20.91
N CYS A 270 13.18 4.55 20.90
CA CYS A 270 13.09 3.33 21.70
C CYS A 270 13.51 3.60 23.15
N GLY A 271 12.55 3.83 24.03
CA GLY A 271 12.80 4.12 25.47
C GLY A 271 13.35 2.95 26.27
N ASN A 272 13.38 1.75 25.70
CA ASN A 272 14.00 0.56 26.27
C ASN A 272 14.85 -0.11 25.19
N LEU A 273 16.07 -0.45 25.53
CA LEU A 273 16.95 -1.26 24.70
C LEU A 273 17.30 -2.53 25.48
N VAL A 274 17.11 -3.67 24.83
CA VAL A 274 17.45 -4.99 25.36
C VAL A 274 18.60 -5.54 24.53
N TYR A 275 19.78 -5.58 25.08
CA TYR A 275 20.96 -6.17 24.46
C TYR A 275 21.09 -7.63 24.89
N LEU A 276 21.08 -8.55 23.93
CA LEU A 276 21.27 -9.98 24.17
C LEU A 276 22.68 -10.41 23.82
N ILE A 277 23.08 -10.26 22.56
CA ILE A 277 24.42 -10.52 22.04
C ILE A 277 24.59 -9.86 20.68
N SER A 278 25.80 -9.43 20.35
CA SER A 278 26.19 -9.02 18.99
C SER A 278 27.68 -9.27 18.79
N THR A 279 28.09 -9.50 17.57
CA THR A 279 29.51 -9.59 17.15
C THR A 279 29.99 -8.26 16.53
N GLU A 280 29.11 -7.30 16.32
CA GLU A 280 29.43 -6.00 15.72
C GLU A 280 30.13 -5.10 16.75
N LEU A 281 31.42 -4.81 16.55
CA LEU A 281 32.22 -4.02 17.51
C LEU A 281 31.64 -2.62 17.69
N ALA A 282 31.19 -1.95 16.63
CA ALA A 282 30.60 -0.62 16.71
C ALA A 282 29.34 -0.60 17.60
N ALA A 283 28.47 -1.63 17.48
CA ALA A 283 27.31 -1.77 18.36
C ALA A 283 27.71 -2.02 19.82
N LEU A 284 28.73 -2.82 20.07
CA LEU A 284 29.25 -3.07 21.43
C LEU A 284 29.78 -1.80 22.07
N GLU A 285 30.56 -0.98 21.32
CA GLU A 285 31.08 0.31 21.78
C GLU A 285 29.94 1.31 22.06
N GLU A 286 28.95 1.36 21.19
CA GLU A 286 27.78 2.24 21.37
C GLU A 286 26.99 1.84 22.63
N ILE A 287 26.71 0.54 22.83
CA ILE A 287 25.99 0.04 24.00
C ILE A 287 26.78 0.28 25.27
N SER A 288 28.11 0.06 25.26
CA SER A 288 28.98 0.35 26.38
C SER A 288 28.91 1.83 26.78
N LYS A 289 28.98 2.75 25.81
CA LYS A 289 28.81 4.21 26.03
C LYS A 289 27.41 4.56 26.56
N MET A 290 26.37 3.93 26.05
CA MET A 290 24.98 4.13 26.53
C MET A 290 24.79 3.66 27.98
N CYS A 291 25.57 2.68 28.46
CA CYS A 291 25.54 2.24 29.83
C CYS A 291 26.15 3.27 30.77
N GLY A 292 26.96 4.23 30.29
CA GLY A 292 27.62 5.25 31.08
C GLY A 292 28.91 4.79 31.69
N GLU A 293 29.45 5.66 32.57
CA GLU A 293 30.75 5.50 33.21
C GLU A 293 30.65 5.60 34.72
N VAL A 294 31.58 4.97 35.43
CA VAL A 294 31.78 5.09 36.87
C VAL A 294 33.09 5.79 37.14
N LYS A 295 33.10 6.64 38.16
CA LYS A 295 34.37 7.25 38.66
C LYS A 295 35.22 6.17 39.25
N SER A 296 36.53 6.20 38.95
CA SER A 296 37.49 5.37 39.65
C SER A 296 37.56 5.71 41.14
N ASP A 297 37.50 4.69 42.00
CA ASP A 297 37.68 4.85 43.46
C ASP A 297 39.14 5.17 43.84
N ASP A 298 40.08 5.09 42.89
CA ASP A 298 41.47 5.41 43.08
C ASP A 298 41.63 6.94 43.18
N LYS A 299 42.05 7.41 44.36
CA LYS A 299 42.20 8.85 44.67
C LYS A 299 43.19 9.60 43.76
N ASP A 300 44.04 8.86 43.06
CA ASP A 300 45.06 9.39 42.14
C ASP A 300 44.69 9.31 40.67
N LYS A 301 43.52 8.74 40.31
CA LYS A 301 43.06 8.62 38.91
C LYS A 301 41.75 9.37 38.70
N THR A 302 41.86 10.51 37.99
CA THR A 302 40.70 11.28 37.48
C THR A 302 39.99 10.63 36.33
N ALA A 303 40.36 9.39 35.95
CA ALA A 303 39.79 8.67 34.79
C ALA A 303 38.53 7.93 35.18
N SER A 304 37.43 8.20 34.45
CA SER A 304 36.22 7.38 34.49
C SER A 304 36.43 6.07 33.69
N THR A 305 35.79 5.01 34.13
CA THR A 305 35.78 3.72 33.42
C THR A 305 34.35 3.33 33.00
N PRO A 306 34.16 2.70 31.85
CA PRO A 306 32.84 2.25 31.43
C PRO A 306 32.17 1.37 32.50
N LEU A 307 30.91 1.65 32.83
CA LEU A 307 30.11 0.82 33.75
C LEU A 307 29.96 -0.62 33.23
N VAL A 308 29.83 -0.78 31.93
CA VAL A 308 29.79 -2.05 31.22
C VAL A 308 30.80 -1.98 30.08
N THR A 309 31.84 -2.80 30.13
CA THR A 309 32.87 -2.81 29.09
C THR A 309 32.42 -3.60 27.85
N VAL A 310 33.08 -3.35 26.71
CA VAL A 310 32.90 -4.16 25.49
C VAL A 310 33.16 -5.64 25.80
N THR A 311 34.15 -5.94 26.64
CA THR A 311 34.47 -7.31 27.06
C THR A 311 33.33 -7.96 27.86
N ASP A 312 32.66 -7.21 28.73
CA ASP A 312 31.50 -7.72 29.48
C ASP A 312 30.34 -8.04 28.55
N LEU A 313 30.09 -7.20 27.54
CA LEU A 313 29.06 -7.43 26.53
C LEU A 313 29.35 -8.68 25.68
N GLN A 314 30.63 -8.91 25.31
CA GLN A 314 31.03 -10.09 24.55
C GLN A 314 30.94 -11.40 25.36
N LYS A 315 31.03 -11.31 26.70
CA LYS A 315 31.04 -12.47 27.62
C LYS A 315 29.66 -12.76 28.23
N LEU A 316 28.59 -12.11 27.78
CA LEU A 316 27.25 -12.41 28.26
C LEU A 316 26.93 -13.91 28.01
N LYS A 317 26.45 -14.56 29.07
CA LYS A 317 26.05 -15.98 29.00
C LYS A 317 24.68 -16.10 28.31
N LEU A 318 24.39 -17.30 27.84
CA LEU A 318 23.11 -17.61 27.25
C LEU A 318 21.95 -17.22 28.18
N PHE A 319 20.96 -16.51 27.61
CA PHE A 319 19.81 -15.90 28.31
C PHE A 319 20.14 -14.73 29.25
N GLU A 320 21.39 -14.27 29.36
CA GLU A 320 21.69 -13.00 30.01
C GLU A 320 21.44 -11.85 29.05
N ALA A 321 21.07 -10.69 29.60
CA ALA A 321 20.83 -9.47 28.85
C ALA A 321 21.23 -8.24 29.65
N ILE A 322 21.62 -7.18 28.93
CA ILE A 322 21.73 -5.83 29.49
C ILE A 322 20.46 -5.06 29.08
N ILE A 323 19.80 -4.47 30.08
CA ILE A 323 18.63 -3.64 29.88
C ILE A 323 19.03 -2.18 30.10
N ILE A 324 18.83 -1.36 29.08
CA ILE A 324 18.98 0.10 29.15
C ILE A 324 17.60 0.71 29.04
N ARG A 325 17.24 1.54 30.00
CA ARG A 325 15.93 2.21 30.04
C ARG A 325 16.11 3.69 30.39
N TRP A 326 15.35 4.55 29.73
CA TRP A 326 15.37 5.98 30.03
C TRP A 326 15.17 6.26 31.52
N ARG A 327 15.98 7.14 32.07
CA ARG A 327 15.95 7.63 33.48
C ARG A 327 16.24 6.54 34.53
N LEU A 328 16.74 5.38 34.12
CA LEU A 328 17.16 4.33 35.04
C LEU A 328 18.59 3.90 34.71
N SER A 329 19.31 3.46 35.74
CA SER A 329 20.61 2.84 35.55
C SER A 329 20.44 1.51 34.73
N PRO A 330 21.37 1.22 33.84
CA PRO A 330 21.37 -0.05 33.14
C PRO A 330 21.58 -1.19 34.14
N PHE A 331 20.97 -2.34 33.85
CA PHE A 331 21.12 -3.51 34.70
C PHE A 331 21.23 -4.79 33.89
N LYS A 332 21.97 -5.75 34.44
CA LYS A 332 22.09 -7.09 33.91
C LYS A 332 20.96 -7.97 34.45
N THR A 333 20.35 -8.76 33.61
CA THR A 333 19.31 -9.72 34.00
C THR A 333 19.50 -11.05 33.29
N LYS A 334 18.73 -12.06 33.71
CA LYS A 334 18.68 -13.37 33.06
C LYS A 334 17.24 -13.72 32.75
N TYR A 335 16.96 -14.05 31.49
CA TYR A 335 15.65 -14.49 31.05
C TYR A 335 15.46 -16.00 31.28
N THR A 336 14.26 -16.37 31.66
CA THR A 336 13.82 -17.77 31.58
C THR A 336 13.32 -18.03 30.17
N PRO A 337 13.91 -18.95 29.42
CA PRO A 337 13.44 -19.25 28.07
C PRO A 337 12.02 -19.80 28.07
N ASN A 338 11.25 -19.47 27.06
CA ASN A 338 9.85 -19.83 26.87
C ASN A 338 9.59 -21.34 27.11
N PHE A 339 10.47 -22.22 26.60
CA PHE A 339 10.31 -23.67 26.73
C PHE A 339 10.51 -24.19 28.17
N LYS A 340 11.04 -23.36 29.08
CA LYS A 340 11.19 -23.66 30.52
C LYS A 340 10.11 -23.00 31.39
N MET A 341 9.27 -22.15 30.79
CA MET A 341 8.19 -21.52 31.52
C MET A 341 6.99 -22.47 31.61
N ASP A 342 6.41 -22.58 32.80
CA ASP A 342 5.10 -23.18 32.99
C ASP A 342 4.02 -22.13 32.68
N TRP A 343 3.29 -22.34 31.59
CA TRP A 343 2.20 -21.46 31.16
C TRP A 343 0.83 -21.89 31.71
N GLY A 344 0.79 -22.92 32.58
CA GLY A 344 -0.42 -23.47 33.13
C GLY A 344 -1.27 -24.30 32.15
N HIS A 345 -0.78 -24.54 30.95
CA HIS A 345 -1.39 -25.38 29.93
C HIS A 345 -0.34 -26.00 29.01
N PRO A 346 -0.60 -27.19 28.44
CA PRO A 346 0.34 -27.84 27.53
C PRO A 346 0.58 -27.00 26.29
N LYS A 347 1.81 -27.03 25.78
CA LYS A 347 2.13 -26.47 24.45
C LYS A 347 1.62 -27.45 23.40
N VAL A 348 0.72 -26.98 22.58
CA VAL A 348 0.19 -27.71 21.42
C VAL A 348 0.63 -27.01 20.15
N GLU A 349 0.77 -27.77 19.08
CA GLU A 349 1.02 -27.20 17.76
C GLU A 349 -0.19 -26.34 17.35
N ALA A 350 0.09 -25.16 16.80
CA ALA A 350 -0.96 -24.28 16.33
C ALA A 350 -1.62 -24.90 15.08
N THR A 351 -2.92 -25.09 15.15
CA THR A 351 -3.74 -25.44 13.98
C THR A 351 -4.16 -24.17 13.29
N TYR A 352 -3.86 -24.05 12.02
CA TYR A 352 -4.34 -22.95 11.19
C TYR A 352 -5.65 -23.36 10.55
N PRO A 353 -6.71 -22.53 10.60
CA PRO A 353 -7.95 -22.84 9.89
C PRO A 353 -7.63 -22.94 8.38
N GLU A 354 -7.99 -24.05 7.76
CA GLU A 354 -8.03 -24.14 6.31
C GLU A 354 -9.18 -23.25 5.82
N ARG A 355 -8.83 -22.35 4.91
CA ARG A 355 -9.82 -21.46 4.31
C ARG A 355 -10.46 -22.16 3.12
N GLU A 356 -11.79 -22.09 3.02
CA GLU A 356 -12.49 -22.52 1.82
C GLU A 356 -12.01 -21.64 0.64
N LYS A 357 -11.49 -22.30 -0.40
CA LYS A 357 -10.95 -21.60 -1.57
C LYS A 357 -12.09 -20.96 -2.37
N LYS A 358 -11.97 -19.66 -2.61
CA LYS A 358 -12.91 -18.89 -3.41
C LYS A 358 -12.39 -18.69 -4.82
N GLU A 359 -13.31 -18.70 -5.78
CA GLU A 359 -12.98 -18.29 -7.14
C GLU A 359 -12.69 -16.80 -7.21
N VAL A 360 -11.57 -16.43 -7.81
CA VAL A 360 -11.18 -15.02 -7.98
C VAL A 360 -12.04 -14.38 -9.04
N GLN A 361 -12.84 -13.39 -8.64
CA GLN A 361 -13.68 -12.63 -9.58
C GLN A 361 -12.85 -11.54 -10.26
N LEU A 362 -13.01 -11.39 -11.56
CA LEU A 362 -12.29 -10.43 -12.38
C LEU A 362 -13.21 -9.40 -13.00
N PHE A 363 -12.79 -8.15 -13.01
CA PHE A 363 -13.46 -7.08 -13.75
C PHE A 363 -13.14 -7.22 -15.26
N ASP A 364 -14.16 -7.50 -16.08
CA ASP A 364 -13.99 -7.56 -17.54
C ASP A 364 -14.04 -6.15 -18.16
N VAL A 365 -12.87 -5.55 -18.29
CA VAL A 365 -12.70 -4.24 -18.92
C VAL A 365 -13.18 -4.22 -20.40
N LYS A 366 -13.12 -5.35 -21.11
CA LYS A 366 -13.56 -5.40 -22.51
C LYS A 366 -15.08 -5.33 -22.61
N GLU A 367 -15.77 -6.17 -21.84
CA GLU A 367 -17.23 -6.19 -21.82
C GLU A 367 -17.76 -4.85 -21.33
N PHE A 368 -17.21 -4.34 -20.25
CA PHE A 368 -17.59 -3.03 -19.69
C PHE A 368 -17.42 -1.91 -20.70
N THR A 369 -16.27 -1.82 -21.38
CA THR A 369 -15.98 -0.77 -22.36
C THR A 369 -16.92 -0.85 -23.56
N LYS A 370 -17.18 -2.07 -24.07
CA LYS A 370 -18.15 -2.26 -25.17
C LYS A 370 -19.54 -1.79 -24.79
N LYS A 371 -20.02 -2.18 -23.62
CA LYS A 371 -21.35 -1.83 -23.11
C LYS A 371 -21.49 -0.30 -22.96
N LYS A 372 -20.57 0.33 -22.25
CA LYS A 372 -20.57 1.79 -22.02
C LYS A 372 -20.52 2.59 -23.33
N LYS A 373 -19.69 2.15 -24.29
CA LYS A 373 -19.64 2.79 -25.62
C LYS A 373 -20.94 2.65 -26.39
N SER A 374 -21.56 1.48 -26.36
CA SER A 374 -22.87 1.24 -26.99
C SER A 374 -23.96 2.13 -26.37
N ASP A 375 -24.00 2.24 -25.03
CA ASP A 375 -24.97 3.05 -24.33
C ASP A 375 -24.77 4.55 -24.63
N LYS A 376 -23.52 5.03 -24.69
CA LYS A 376 -23.20 6.42 -25.07
C LYS A 376 -23.70 6.74 -26.50
N ILE A 377 -23.52 5.81 -27.45
CA ILE A 377 -24.02 5.97 -28.83
C ILE A 377 -25.55 6.01 -28.86
N LYS A 378 -26.23 5.08 -28.15
CA LYS A 378 -27.70 5.06 -28.08
C LYS A 378 -28.27 6.35 -27.51
N ASN A 379 -27.70 6.85 -26.43
CA ASN A 379 -28.13 8.10 -25.80
C ASN A 379 -27.92 9.30 -26.73
N SER A 380 -26.81 9.37 -27.46
CA SER A 380 -26.54 10.43 -28.42
C SER A 380 -27.48 10.39 -29.66
N LEU A 381 -27.97 9.21 -30.02
CA LEU A 381 -28.99 9.07 -31.10
C LEU A 381 -30.38 9.47 -30.63
N ASN A 382 -30.74 9.14 -29.39
CA ASN A 382 -32.02 9.52 -28.80
C ASN A 382 -32.13 11.05 -28.60
N ASP A 383 -31.05 11.70 -28.15
CA ASP A 383 -31.00 13.17 -28.03
C ASP A 383 -31.12 13.90 -29.37
N LYS A 384 -30.61 13.32 -30.45
CA LYS A 384 -30.75 13.86 -31.81
C LYS A 384 -32.13 13.56 -32.42
N GLY A 385 -32.81 12.51 -31.97
CA GLY A 385 -34.18 12.17 -32.43
C GLY A 385 -35.26 13.07 -31.88
N SER A 386 -35.04 13.82 -30.80
CA SER A 386 -36.01 14.72 -30.19
C SER A 386 -36.01 16.15 -30.78
N SER A 387 -35.13 16.46 -31.74
CA SER A 387 -34.96 17.77 -32.33
C SER A 387 -35.50 17.90 -33.78
N PHE A 388 -36.31 16.96 -34.27
CA PHE A 388 -37.08 17.20 -35.49
C PHE A 388 -38.37 17.90 -35.13
N PRO A 389 -38.62 19.18 -35.59
CA PRO A 389 -39.90 19.78 -35.47
C PRO A 389 -40.91 18.99 -36.29
N ALA A 390 -42.06 18.69 -35.70
CA ALA A 390 -43.18 18.04 -36.40
C ALA A 390 -43.48 18.80 -37.67
N PRO A 391 -43.77 18.16 -38.81
CA PRO A 391 -44.21 18.88 -40.00
C PRO A 391 -45.58 19.45 -39.73
N GLY A 392 -45.59 20.76 -39.41
CA GLY A 392 -46.84 21.55 -39.38
C GLY A 392 -47.46 21.58 -40.74
N GLY A 393 -48.56 20.84 -40.90
CA GLY A 393 -49.38 20.91 -42.08
C GLY A 393 -50.03 22.27 -42.19
N SER A 394 -49.61 23.07 -43.16
CA SER A 394 -50.42 24.13 -43.77
C SER A 394 -50.06 24.20 -45.24
N ASN A 395 -51.00 23.73 -46.04
CA ASN A 395 -51.02 23.81 -47.47
C ASN A 395 -51.41 25.25 -47.90
N PRO A 396 -50.60 25.99 -48.68
CA PRO A 396 -51.04 27.21 -49.33
C PRO A 396 -50.93 27.04 -50.83
N PHE A 397 -51.86 26.29 -51.42
CA PHE A 397 -52.23 26.50 -52.83
C PHE A 397 -53.65 27.00 -52.90
N ARG A 398 -53.81 28.33 -52.97
CA ARG A 398 -55.00 29.01 -53.64
C ARG A 398 -54.60 30.41 -54.02
N GLY A 399 -54.62 30.60 -55.38
CA GLY A 399 -54.89 31.85 -56.12
C GLY A 399 -53.74 32.87 -56.09
N SER A 400 -53.36 33.46 -57.18
CA SER A 400 -53.94 33.78 -58.44
C SER A 400 -52.81 34.11 -59.43
N MET A 401 -53.09 33.85 -60.70
CA MET A 401 -52.31 34.33 -61.87
C MET A 401 -52.29 35.85 -61.86
N ASP A 402 -51.13 36.44 -62.08
CA ASP A 402 -50.96 37.63 -62.91
C ASP A 402 -49.44 37.69 -63.30
N ASN A 403 -49.28 37.60 -64.63
CA ASN A 403 -48.02 37.92 -65.31
C ASN A 403 -48.18 39.41 -65.73
N PRO A 404 -47.13 40.23 -65.70
CA PRO A 404 -46.57 40.65 -66.98
C PRO A 404 -45.05 40.83 -66.99
N PHE A 405 -44.51 40.39 -68.14
CA PHE A 405 -43.30 40.87 -68.76
C PHE A 405 -43.19 42.40 -68.72
N THR A 406 -41.98 42.95 -68.41
CA THR A 406 -41.29 43.91 -69.30
C THR A 406 -39.97 44.39 -68.70
N SER A 407 -39.02 44.40 -69.63
CA SER A 407 -37.79 45.24 -69.78
C SER A 407 -36.67 45.24 -68.80
N GLY A 408 -35.59 44.62 -69.15
CA GLY A 408 -34.47 45.13 -69.93
C GLY A 408 -33.31 45.73 -69.08
N PRO A 409 -32.09 45.60 -69.47
CA PRO A 409 -30.98 45.66 -68.51
C PRO A 409 -30.28 47.04 -68.45
N LYS A 410 -29.60 47.37 -67.39
CA LYS A 410 -28.49 48.33 -67.40
C LYS A 410 -27.36 47.87 -66.46
N ASP A 411 -26.31 47.49 -67.03
CA ASP A 411 -24.95 47.62 -66.56
C ASP A 411 -24.40 49.03 -66.79
N PRO A 412 -23.19 49.40 -66.48
CA PRO A 412 -22.29 49.14 -65.36
C PRO A 412 -21.58 50.44 -64.85
N PHE A 413 -20.65 50.24 -63.93
CA PHE A 413 -19.53 51.16 -63.54
C PHE A 413 -19.83 52.48 -62.83
N GLY A 414 -19.15 52.63 -61.74
CA GLY A 414 -18.59 53.91 -61.38
C GLY A 414 -18.78 54.36 -59.93
N GLY A 415 -17.70 54.40 -59.18
CA GLY A 415 -17.51 55.11 -57.94
C GLY A 415 -16.93 54.30 -56.82
#